data_b5cac4d58b4d6eefc3adf0d0ed570f77
#
_entry.id   b5cac4d58b4d6eefc3adf0d0ed570f77
#
_cell.length_a   1.000
_cell.length_b   1.000
_cell.length_c   1.000
_cell.angle_alpha   90.00
_cell.angle_beta   90.00
_cell.angle_gamma   90.00
#
_symmetry.space_group_name_H-M   'P 1'
#
loop_
_entity.id
_entity.type
_entity.pdbx_description
1 polymer ?
#
loop_
_entity_poly.entity_id
_entity_poly.type
_entity_poly.pdbx_seq_one_letter_code
_entity_poly.pdbx_strand_id
1 'polypeptide(L)'
;RARPKVSSSDANDLDLLIDAVVAAHAARGAVAPRKVWPEPLGSYVDLADFGVRGFPDPDLPTVGGVQDGVLMCTLGDEPELQRQVPMGWNIEMSNLLLVGVAGSGTTTTIQSVVLGLAQHYSPEDIDIVLVDMGADGLLPLHSLPHVVSAVGTGQGARERQARFLRFVKSELDARRADASRRK
;
A
#
# COMPACT_ATOMS: atom_id res chain seq x y z
N ARG A 1 -20.40 0.17 -12.60
CA ARG A 1 -21.47 -0.57 -13.29
C ARG A 1 -21.80 0.19 -14.59
N ALA A 2 -21.49 -0.41 -15.75
CA ALA A 2 -21.89 0.15 -17.02
C ALA A 2 -23.42 0.26 -17.07
N ARG A 3 -23.91 1.43 -17.48
CA ARG A 3 -25.35 1.61 -17.74
C ARG A 3 -25.78 0.65 -18.85
N PRO A 4 -26.90 -0.07 -18.69
CA PRO A 4 -27.42 -0.89 -19.78
C PRO A 4 -27.69 -0.01 -21.01
N LYS A 5 -27.25 -0.44 -22.20
CA LYS A 5 -27.67 0.20 -23.47
C LYS A 5 -29.15 -0.02 -23.62
N VAL A 6 -29.93 1.07 -23.55
CA VAL A 6 -31.34 1.07 -23.89
C VAL A 6 -31.46 0.85 -25.39
N SER A 7 -32.29 -0.09 -25.82
CA SER A 7 -32.55 -0.31 -27.24
C SER A 7 -33.28 0.90 -27.80
N SER A 8 -33.02 1.27 -29.05
CA SER A 8 -33.54 2.47 -29.71
C SER A 8 -35.08 2.53 -29.82
N SER A 9 -35.81 1.50 -29.42
CA SER A 9 -37.27 1.45 -29.41
C SER A 9 -37.91 1.95 -28.09
N ASP A 10 -37.11 2.10 -27.01
CA ASP A 10 -37.59 2.49 -25.69
C ASP A 10 -37.05 3.87 -25.24
N ALA A 11 -36.42 4.62 -26.13
CA ALA A 11 -35.92 5.94 -25.80
C ALA A 11 -37.08 6.92 -25.65
N ASN A 12 -37.18 7.56 -24.49
CA ASN A 12 -38.13 8.62 -24.25
C ASN A 12 -37.52 9.98 -24.67
N ASP A 13 -38.36 11.03 -24.72
CA ASP A 13 -37.92 12.37 -25.12
C ASP A 13 -36.75 12.91 -24.25
N LEU A 14 -36.70 12.51 -23.00
CA LEU A 14 -35.61 12.88 -22.09
C LEU A 14 -34.28 12.21 -22.47
N ASP A 15 -34.31 10.95 -22.88
CA ASP A 15 -33.10 10.26 -23.36
C ASP A 15 -32.56 10.89 -24.64
N LEU A 16 -33.45 11.24 -25.58
CA LEU A 16 -33.07 11.93 -26.80
C LEU A 16 -32.48 13.33 -26.53
N LEU A 17 -33.04 14.06 -25.57
CA LEU A 17 -32.52 15.35 -25.16
C LEU A 17 -31.15 15.23 -24.49
N ILE A 18 -30.95 14.25 -23.62
CA ILE A 18 -29.66 13.96 -22.97
C ILE A 18 -28.60 13.64 -24.03
N ASP A 19 -28.91 12.75 -24.95
CA ASP A 19 -27.98 12.38 -26.03
C ASP A 19 -27.60 13.57 -26.89
N ALA A 20 -28.58 14.44 -27.24
CA ALA A 20 -28.33 15.67 -28.01
C ALA A 20 -27.41 16.64 -27.23
N VAL A 21 -27.62 16.82 -25.95
CA VAL A 21 -26.76 17.66 -25.10
C VAL A 21 -25.34 17.08 -25.00
N VAL A 22 -25.21 15.76 -24.82
CA VAL A 22 -23.90 15.08 -24.75
C VAL A 22 -23.15 15.23 -26.07
N ALA A 23 -23.86 15.04 -27.21
CA ALA A 23 -23.27 15.23 -28.54
C ALA A 23 -22.83 16.68 -28.78
N ALA A 24 -23.65 17.65 -28.41
CA ALA A 24 -23.33 19.08 -28.54
C ALA A 24 -22.11 19.47 -27.65
N HIS A 25 -22.02 18.91 -26.46
CA HIS A 25 -20.87 19.11 -25.56
C HIS A 25 -19.58 18.55 -26.20
N ALA A 26 -19.64 17.33 -26.72
CA ALA A 26 -18.52 16.70 -27.40
C ALA A 26 -18.06 17.48 -28.63
N ALA A 27 -19.02 17.94 -29.45
CA ALA A 27 -18.75 18.72 -30.66
C ALA A 27 -18.06 20.07 -30.38
N ARG A 28 -18.29 20.66 -29.22
CA ARG A 28 -17.64 21.91 -28.78
C ARG A 28 -16.25 21.69 -28.20
N GLY A 29 -15.79 20.46 -28.03
CA GLY A 29 -14.53 20.16 -27.37
C GLY A 29 -14.51 20.62 -25.91
N ALA A 30 -15.67 20.78 -25.28
CA ALA A 30 -15.78 21.24 -23.93
C ALA A 30 -15.24 20.16 -22.96
N VAL A 31 -14.41 20.57 -22.01
CA VAL A 31 -13.88 19.66 -21.00
C VAL A 31 -15.01 19.28 -20.03
N ALA A 32 -15.19 18.00 -19.79
CA ALA A 32 -16.16 17.54 -18.81
C ALA A 32 -15.85 18.13 -17.42
N PRO A 33 -16.89 18.57 -16.68
CA PRO A 33 -16.67 19.02 -15.31
C PRO A 33 -16.06 17.90 -14.50
N ARG A 34 -15.18 18.27 -13.58
CA ARG A 34 -14.52 17.32 -12.67
C ARG A 34 -15.58 16.60 -11.84
N LYS A 35 -15.41 15.28 -11.68
CA LYS A 35 -16.25 14.53 -10.75
C LYS A 35 -15.98 15.03 -9.32
N VAL A 36 -17.05 15.25 -8.58
CA VAL A 36 -16.97 15.73 -7.18
C VAL A 36 -16.29 14.69 -6.30
N TRP A 37 -16.57 13.41 -6.58
CA TRP A 37 -15.99 12.27 -5.84
C TRP A 37 -15.05 11.51 -6.78
N PRO A 38 -13.85 11.10 -6.31
CA PRO A 38 -13.05 10.12 -7.03
C PRO A 38 -13.81 8.79 -7.17
N GLU A 39 -13.43 7.97 -8.13
CA GLU A 39 -13.97 6.62 -8.20
C GLU A 39 -13.63 5.86 -6.92
N PRO A 40 -14.54 5.02 -6.40
CA PRO A 40 -14.25 4.22 -5.21
C PRO A 40 -12.96 3.42 -5.36
N LEU A 41 -12.26 3.21 -4.26
CA LEU A 41 -11.07 2.35 -4.24
C LEU A 41 -11.44 0.97 -4.78
N GLY A 42 -10.67 0.49 -5.75
CA GLY A 42 -10.81 -0.86 -6.29
C GLY A 42 -10.41 -1.92 -5.26
N SER A 43 -10.78 -3.16 -5.51
CA SER A 43 -10.33 -4.31 -4.70
C SER A 43 -8.82 -4.58 -4.82
N TYR A 44 -8.18 -4.00 -5.81
CA TYR A 44 -6.75 -4.08 -6.08
C TYR A 44 -6.24 -2.73 -6.55
N VAL A 45 -5.11 -2.30 -5.99
CA VAL A 45 -4.38 -1.09 -6.40
C VAL A 45 -2.93 -1.47 -6.59
N ASP A 46 -2.38 -1.25 -7.78
CA ASP A 46 -0.97 -1.48 -8.05
C ASP A 46 -0.13 -0.42 -7.34
N LEU A 47 1.00 -0.83 -6.74
CA LEU A 47 1.95 0.11 -6.12
C LEU A 47 2.50 1.13 -7.14
N ALA A 48 2.60 0.73 -8.42
CA ALA A 48 3.02 1.63 -9.49
C ALA A 48 1.98 2.73 -9.80
N ASP A 49 0.71 2.49 -9.44
CA ASP A 49 -0.39 3.43 -9.67
C ASP A 49 -0.69 4.30 -8.43
N PHE A 50 0.18 4.28 -7.42
CA PHE A 50 0.03 5.11 -6.25
C PHE A 50 0.25 6.59 -6.61
N GLY A 51 -0.83 7.32 -6.70
CA GLY A 51 -0.83 8.75 -6.94
C GLY A 51 -2.05 9.40 -6.28
N VAL A 52 -1.97 10.71 -6.09
CA VAL A 52 -3.11 11.49 -5.59
C VAL A 52 -4.21 11.47 -6.65
N ARG A 53 -5.41 11.05 -6.25
CA ARG A 53 -6.60 11.04 -7.07
C ARG A 53 -7.62 12.03 -6.49
N GLY A 54 -8.21 12.84 -7.33
CA GLY A 54 -9.16 13.87 -6.90
C GLY A 54 -8.51 15.24 -6.78
N PHE A 55 -8.69 15.96 -5.68
CA PHE A 55 -8.07 17.28 -5.49
C PHE A 55 -6.56 17.15 -5.31
N PRO A 56 -5.76 17.77 -6.20
CA PRO A 56 -4.32 17.77 -6.06
C PRO A 56 -3.92 18.60 -4.83
N ASP A 57 -2.89 18.13 -4.16
CA ASP A 57 -2.21 18.84 -3.08
C ASP A 57 -0.72 18.80 -3.40
N PRO A 58 -0.06 19.95 -3.58
CA PRO A 58 1.36 19.98 -3.93
C PRO A 58 2.28 19.43 -2.84
N ASP A 59 1.80 19.38 -1.60
CA ASP A 59 2.57 18.92 -0.45
C ASP A 59 2.44 17.41 -0.20
N LEU A 60 1.61 16.72 -1.01
CA LEU A 60 1.43 15.27 -0.88
C LEU A 60 2.28 14.47 -1.87
N PRO A 61 2.73 13.28 -1.45
CA PRO A 61 3.46 12.39 -2.34
C PRO A 61 2.61 12.02 -3.56
N THR A 62 3.22 12.11 -4.74
CA THR A 62 2.52 11.87 -6.01
C THR A 62 2.72 10.45 -6.54
N VAL A 63 3.65 9.69 -5.98
CA VAL A 63 4.06 8.36 -6.48
C VAL A 63 4.30 7.43 -5.30
N GLY A 64 4.11 6.12 -5.52
CA GLY A 64 4.53 5.10 -4.57
C GLY A 64 6.06 5.04 -4.41
N GLY A 65 6.53 4.31 -3.41
CA GLY A 65 7.94 4.18 -3.11
C GLY A 65 8.34 4.82 -1.79
N VAL A 66 9.63 5.02 -1.55
CA VAL A 66 10.12 5.70 -0.35
C VAL A 66 10.36 7.18 -0.66
N GLN A 67 9.75 8.05 0.12
CA GLN A 67 9.96 9.50 0.06
C GLN A 67 10.28 9.99 1.47
N ASP A 68 11.40 10.65 1.64
CA ASP A 68 11.86 11.18 2.93
C ASP A 68 11.84 10.14 4.08
N GLY A 69 12.26 8.90 3.78
CA GLY A 69 12.23 7.79 4.74
C GLY A 69 10.85 7.16 4.97
N VAL A 70 9.82 7.62 4.25
CA VAL A 70 8.46 7.08 4.34
C VAL A 70 8.19 6.13 3.18
N LEU A 71 7.96 4.86 3.47
CA LEU A 71 7.51 3.88 2.48
C LEU A 71 6.00 4.07 2.23
N MET A 72 5.63 4.48 1.02
CA MET A 72 4.23 4.56 0.60
C MET A 72 3.71 3.15 0.32
N CYS A 73 2.80 2.66 1.14
CA CYS A 73 2.34 1.28 1.11
C CYS A 73 0.81 1.11 1.11
N THR A 74 0.07 2.20 1.23
CA THR A 74 -1.41 2.18 1.20
C THR A 74 -1.94 3.38 0.44
N LEU A 75 -3.19 3.28 -0.03
CA LEU A 75 -3.95 4.39 -0.57
C LEU A 75 -5.13 4.67 0.37
N GLY A 76 -5.15 5.83 0.95
CA GLY A 76 -6.20 6.30 1.85
C GLY A 76 -7.27 7.08 1.10
N ASP A 77 -8.53 6.90 1.49
CA ASP A 77 -9.64 7.69 0.99
C ASP A 77 -9.95 8.83 1.98
N GLU A 78 -9.93 10.07 1.50
CA GLU A 78 -10.25 11.28 2.26
C GLU A 78 -11.52 11.91 1.68
N PRO A 79 -12.72 11.38 2.00
CA PRO A 79 -13.99 11.81 1.39
C PRO A 79 -14.27 13.29 1.61
N GLU A 80 -13.94 13.83 2.77
CA GLU A 80 -14.16 15.24 3.12
C GLU A 80 -13.34 16.19 2.23
N LEU A 81 -12.17 15.73 1.80
CA LEU A 81 -11.30 16.48 0.88
C LEU A 81 -11.48 16.04 -0.58
N GLN A 82 -12.43 15.14 -0.85
CA GLN A 82 -12.76 14.63 -2.19
C GLN A 82 -11.52 14.10 -2.94
N ARG A 83 -10.64 13.38 -2.22
CA ARG A 83 -9.38 12.87 -2.77
C ARG A 83 -9.01 11.51 -2.19
N GLN A 84 -8.15 10.82 -2.91
CA GLN A 84 -7.45 9.62 -2.45
C GLN A 84 -5.95 9.91 -2.48
N VAL A 85 -5.27 9.54 -1.40
CA VAL A 85 -3.86 9.92 -1.21
C VAL A 85 -3.00 8.72 -0.82
N PRO A 86 -1.76 8.64 -1.33
CA PRO A 86 -0.80 7.68 -0.82
C PRO A 86 -0.54 7.93 0.66
N MET A 87 -0.56 6.87 1.45
CA MET A 87 -0.22 6.88 2.86
C MET A 87 0.92 5.92 3.10
N GLY A 88 1.82 6.29 3.98
CA GLY A 88 3.04 5.55 4.19
C GLY A 88 3.40 5.32 5.65
N TRP A 89 4.45 4.53 5.82
CA TRP A 89 5.05 4.23 7.10
C TRP A 89 6.51 4.69 7.11
N ASN A 90 6.87 5.52 8.10
CA ASN A 90 8.25 5.90 8.33
C ASN A 90 8.94 4.84 9.16
N ILE A 91 9.85 4.08 8.53
CA ILE A 91 10.57 2.96 9.13
C ILE A 91 11.53 3.41 10.24
N GLU A 92 12.07 4.63 10.15
CA GLU A 92 13.04 5.14 11.12
C GLU A 92 12.38 5.68 12.38
N MET A 93 11.15 6.14 12.25
CA MET A 93 10.46 6.89 13.32
C MET A 93 9.45 6.06 14.10
N SER A 94 8.91 4.96 13.51
CA SER A 94 7.77 4.28 14.13
C SER A 94 7.71 2.77 13.81
N ASN A 95 6.85 2.07 14.55
CA ASN A 95 6.48 0.69 14.26
C ASN A 95 5.17 0.65 13.46
N LEU A 96 5.06 -0.29 12.52
CA LEU A 96 3.82 -0.56 11.78
C LEU A 96 3.09 -1.74 12.44
N LEU A 97 1.83 -1.53 12.80
CA LEU A 97 0.94 -2.58 13.27
C LEU A 97 -0.21 -2.76 12.26
N LEU A 98 -0.34 -3.97 11.73
CA LEU A 98 -1.43 -4.36 10.83
C LEU A 98 -2.36 -5.32 11.55
N VAL A 99 -3.64 -4.98 11.62
CA VAL A 99 -4.68 -5.78 12.26
C VAL A 99 -5.80 -6.04 11.27
N GLY A 100 -6.24 -7.28 11.19
CA GLY A 100 -7.33 -7.67 10.29
C GLY A 100 -7.84 -9.07 10.59
N VAL A 101 -9.05 -9.36 10.14
CA VAL A 101 -9.63 -10.71 10.20
C VAL A 101 -9.01 -11.62 9.13
N ALA A 102 -9.19 -12.92 9.25
CA ALA A 102 -8.72 -13.87 8.25
C ALA A 102 -9.26 -13.49 6.85
N GLY A 103 -8.38 -13.46 5.86
CA GLY A 103 -8.73 -13.08 4.48
C GLY A 103 -8.79 -11.57 4.21
N SER A 104 -8.52 -10.69 5.19
CA SER A 104 -8.51 -9.24 4.98
C SER A 104 -7.29 -8.70 4.24
N GLY A 105 -6.32 -9.55 3.89
CA GLY A 105 -5.12 -9.14 3.16
C GLY A 105 -3.94 -8.69 4.03
N THR A 106 -3.96 -8.92 5.36
CA THR A 106 -2.84 -8.55 6.24
C THR A 106 -1.51 -9.14 5.80
N THR A 107 -1.48 -10.43 5.42
CA THR A 107 -0.27 -11.08 4.90
C THR A 107 0.18 -10.45 3.58
N THR A 108 -0.74 -10.18 2.66
CA THR A 108 -0.45 -9.51 1.38
C THR A 108 0.12 -8.11 1.62
N THR A 109 -0.42 -7.38 2.58
CA THR A 109 0.10 -6.05 2.95
C THR A 109 1.53 -6.15 3.49
N ILE A 110 1.83 -7.12 4.36
CA ILE A 110 3.20 -7.35 4.85
C ILE A 110 4.13 -7.68 3.67
N GLN A 111 3.70 -8.57 2.76
CA GLN A 111 4.48 -8.90 1.56
C GLN A 111 4.76 -7.65 0.72
N SER A 112 3.76 -6.80 0.48
CA SER A 112 3.93 -5.55 -0.26
C SER A 112 4.89 -4.58 0.43
N VAL A 113 4.81 -4.45 1.76
CA VAL A 113 5.74 -3.63 2.55
C VAL A 113 7.17 -4.15 2.42
N VAL A 114 7.38 -5.44 2.59
CA VAL A 114 8.72 -6.05 2.47
C VAL A 114 9.29 -5.89 1.06
N LEU A 115 8.48 -6.10 0.03
CA LEU A 115 8.88 -5.89 -1.36
C LEU A 115 9.21 -4.42 -1.64
N GLY A 116 8.40 -3.50 -1.13
CA GLY A 116 8.67 -2.06 -1.25
C GLY A 116 9.99 -1.65 -0.60
N LEU A 117 10.30 -2.18 0.59
CA LEU A 117 11.59 -1.95 1.24
C LEU A 117 12.74 -2.53 0.41
N ALA A 118 12.61 -3.77 -0.06
CA ALA A 118 13.63 -4.43 -0.87
C ALA A 118 13.87 -3.79 -2.24
N GLN A 119 12.90 -3.06 -2.77
CA GLN A 119 13.06 -2.28 -4.00
C GLN A 119 13.81 -0.96 -3.77
N HIS A 120 13.75 -0.41 -2.56
CA HIS A 120 14.28 0.93 -2.27
C HIS A 120 15.62 0.91 -1.55
N TYR A 121 15.85 -0.06 -0.70
CA TYR A 121 17.08 -0.19 0.06
C TYR A 121 17.95 -1.30 -0.52
N SER A 122 19.26 -1.16 -0.43
CA SER A 122 20.18 -2.25 -0.76
C SER A 122 20.25 -3.28 0.37
N PRO A 123 20.68 -4.52 0.11
CA PRO A 123 20.92 -5.51 1.17
C PRO A 123 22.02 -5.10 2.17
N GLU A 124 22.79 -4.06 1.87
CA GLU A 124 23.80 -3.48 2.77
C GLU A 124 23.18 -2.48 3.75
N ASP A 125 22.04 -1.89 3.38
CA ASP A 125 21.38 -0.84 4.15
C ASP A 125 20.32 -1.40 5.10
N ILE A 126 19.67 -2.53 4.74
CA ILE A 126 18.57 -3.09 5.51
C ILE A 126 18.64 -4.62 5.59
N ASP A 127 18.60 -5.13 6.81
CA ASP A 127 18.43 -6.54 7.12
C ASP A 127 16.96 -6.84 7.45
N ILE A 128 16.37 -7.78 6.73
CA ILE A 128 14.99 -8.22 6.97
C ILE A 128 15.00 -9.58 7.67
N VAL A 129 14.31 -9.64 8.81
CA VAL A 129 14.07 -10.89 9.50
C VAL A 129 12.58 -11.20 9.47
N LEU A 130 12.22 -12.34 8.92
CA LEU A 130 10.84 -12.80 8.82
C LEU A 130 10.50 -13.71 10.00
N VAL A 131 9.39 -13.44 10.67
CA VAL A 131 8.83 -14.31 11.71
C VAL A 131 7.40 -14.63 11.35
N ASP A 132 7.17 -15.84 10.83
CA ASP A 132 5.86 -16.33 10.45
C ASP A 132 5.38 -17.38 11.46
N MET A 133 4.41 -17.00 12.28
CA MET A 133 3.79 -17.89 13.28
C MET A 133 2.49 -18.54 12.75
N GLY A 134 2.16 -18.27 11.50
CA GLY A 134 0.91 -18.68 10.86
C GLY A 134 1.11 -19.78 9.81
N ALA A 135 0.64 -19.52 8.62
CA ALA A 135 0.46 -20.48 7.53
C ALA A 135 1.53 -20.33 6.43
N ASP A 136 2.77 -20.03 6.77
CA ASP A 136 3.89 -19.90 5.82
C ASP A 136 3.66 -18.85 4.71
N GLY A 137 2.80 -17.86 4.98
CA GLY A 137 2.46 -16.82 4.03
C GLY A 137 3.62 -15.89 3.65
N LEU A 138 4.66 -15.82 4.49
CA LEU A 138 5.87 -15.04 4.22
C LEU A 138 6.98 -15.86 3.55
N LEU A 139 6.76 -17.16 3.32
CA LEU A 139 7.76 -18.07 2.76
C LEU A 139 8.32 -17.60 1.39
N PRO A 140 7.50 -17.06 0.45
CA PRO A 140 8.03 -16.57 -0.84
C PRO A 140 9.08 -15.47 -0.71
N LEU A 141 9.05 -14.68 0.35
CA LEU A 141 9.99 -13.58 0.59
C LEU A 141 11.38 -14.05 1.02
N HIS A 142 11.51 -15.33 1.39
CA HIS A 142 12.78 -15.89 1.88
C HIS A 142 13.91 -15.83 0.83
N SER A 143 13.56 -15.79 -0.45
CA SER A 143 14.54 -15.70 -1.55
C SER A 143 15.10 -14.29 -1.79
N LEU A 144 14.56 -13.28 -1.11
CA LEU A 144 15.08 -11.91 -1.24
C LEU A 144 16.48 -11.80 -0.61
N PRO A 145 17.41 -11.12 -1.27
CA PRO A 145 18.77 -10.95 -0.76
C PRO A 145 18.85 -10.16 0.56
N HIS A 146 17.82 -9.42 0.90
CA HIS A 146 17.68 -8.66 2.14
C HIS A 146 17.28 -9.52 3.34
N VAL A 147 16.77 -10.76 3.08
CA VAL A 147 16.27 -11.63 4.14
C VAL A 147 17.41 -12.44 4.74
N VAL A 148 17.89 -12.01 5.88
CA VAL A 148 19.00 -12.64 6.62
C VAL A 148 18.57 -13.84 7.45
N SER A 149 17.28 -13.91 7.84
CA SER A 149 16.73 -15.02 8.60
C SER A 149 15.22 -15.11 8.43
N ALA A 150 14.70 -16.34 8.46
CA ALA A 150 13.28 -16.62 8.52
C ALA A 150 12.99 -17.65 9.62
N VAL A 151 12.04 -17.33 10.47
CA VAL A 151 11.60 -18.19 11.58
C VAL A 151 10.12 -18.49 11.36
N GLY A 152 9.82 -19.76 11.15
CA GLY A 152 8.45 -20.23 10.91
C GLY A 152 7.96 -21.18 11.97
N THR A 153 6.92 -21.94 11.62
CA THR A 153 6.34 -23.05 12.38
C THR A 153 7.00 -24.38 12.03
N GLY A 154 6.60 -25.50 12.67
CA GLY A 154 7.11 -26.83 12.39
C GLY A 154 8.14 -27.33 13.39
N GLN A 155 8.80 -28.44 13.03
CA GLN A 155 9.71 -29.14 13.93
C GLN A 155 10.91 -28.25 14.31
N GLY A 156 11.22 -28.14 15.61
CA GLY A 156 12.27 -27.28 16.13
C GLY A 156 11.95 -25.78 16.10
N ALA A 157 10.73 -25.37 15.75
CA ALA A 157 10.33 -23.97 15.68
C ALA A 157 10.55 -23.22 16.99
N ARG A 158 10.18 -23.82 18.13
CA ARG A 158 10.34 -23.19 19.46
C ARG A 158 11.80 -22.83 19.76
N GLU A 159 12.72 -23.70 19.39
CA GLU A 159 14.14 -23.43 19.63
C GLU A 159 14.67 -22.33 18.72
N ARG A 160 14.27 -22.30 17.44
CA ARG A 160 14.60 -21.22 16.50
C ARG A 160 14.01 -19.89 16.95
N GLN A 161 12.76 -19.87 17.40
CA GLN A 161 12.10 -18.70 17.97
C GLN A 161 12.83 -18.18 19.22
N ALA A 162 13.22 -19.07 20.13
CA ALA A 162 13.95 -18.69 21.32
C ALA A 162 15.36 -18.15 21.02
N ARG A 163 16.05 -18.69 20.01
CA ARG A 163 17.33 -18.15 19.53
C ARG A 163 17.13 -16.78 18.91
N PHE A 164 16.11 -16.64 18.08
CA PHE A 164 15.77 -15.36 17.44
C PHE A 164 15.48 -14.28 18.49
N LEU A 165 14.65 -14.54 19.49
CA LEU A 165 14.36 -13.57 20.55
C LEU A 165 15.60 -13.17 21.34
N ARG A 166 16.52 -14.11 21.60
CA ARG A 166 17.81 -13.81 22.25
C ARG A 166 18.68 -12.93 21.36
N PHE A 167 18.72 -13.21 20.05
CA PHE A 167 19.46 -12.41 19.09
C PHE A 167 18.89 -10.97 19.04
N VAL A 168 17.58 -10.80 18.87
CA VAL A 168 16.94 -9.46 18.86
C VAL A 168 17.21 -8.71 20.16
N LYS A 169 17.14 -9.40 21.30
CA LYS A 169 17.44 -8.78 22.58
C LYS A 169 18.90 -8.30 22.63
N SER A 170 19.85 -9.12 22.22
CA SER A 170 21.26 -8.74 22.24
C SER A 170 21.56 -7.57 21.31
N GLU A 171 20.94 -7.53 20.14
CA GLU A 171 21.07 -6.45 19.17
C GLU A 171 20.49 -5.13 19.71
N LEU A 172 19.31 -5.19 20.32
CA LEU A 172 18.70 -4.01 20.97
C LEU A 172 19.56 -3.47 22.12
N ASP A 173 20.13 -4.37 22.93
CA ASP A 173 21.00 -3.98 24.04
C ASP A 173 22.29 -3.32 23.52
N ALA A 174 22.89 -3.84 22.44
CA ALA A 174 24.04 -3.26 21.78
C ALA A 174 23.74 -1.86 21.21
N ARG A 175 22.65 -1.70 20.46
CA ARG A 175 22.24 -0.40 19.90
C ARG A 175 21.94 0.64 20.99
N ARG A 176 21.33 0.26 22.10
CA ARG A 176 21.11 1.14 23.25
C ARG A 176 22.41 1.58 23.91
N ALA A 177 23.37 0.66 24.02
CA ALA A 177 24.69 0.99 24.58
C ALA A 177 25.44 1.98 23.69
N ASP A 178 25.39 1.81 22.36
CA ASP A 178 26.01 2.73 21.41
C ASP A 178 25.32 4.10 21.38
N ALA A 179 24.00 4.15 21.43
CA ALA A 179 23.25 5.41 21.51
C ALA A 179 23.57 6.20 22.79
N SER A 180 23.81 5.51 23.91
CA SER A 180 24.21 6.15 25.17
C SER A 180 25.66 6.65 25.19
N ARG A 181 26.54 6.11 24.35
CA ARG A 181 27.92 6.57 24.18
C ARG A 181 28.08 7.80 23.29
N ARG A 182 27.06 8.05 22.43
CA ARG A 182 27.06 9.20 21.50
C ARG A 182 26.45 10.48 22.06
N LYS A 183 25.88 10.40 23.25
CA LYS A 183 25.38 11.54 24.04
C LYS A 183 26.45 12.02 25.01
#